data_df37dddfc439bf9621632aca845a12c1
#
_entry.id   df37dddfc439bf9621632aca845a12c1
#
_cell.length_a   1.000
_cell.length_b   1.000
_cell.length_c   1.000
_cell.angle_alpha   90.00
_cell.angle_beta   90.00
_cell.angle_gamma   90.00
#
_symmetry.space_group_name_H-M   'P 1'
#
loop_
_entity.id
_entity.type
_entity.pdbx_description
1 polymer ?
#
loop_
_entity_poly.entity_id
_entity_poly.type
_entity_poly.pdbx_seq_one_letter_code
_entity_poly.pdbx_strand_id
1 'polypeptide(L)'
;MVKIDLSKYGITNVEEIIYNPSYDELFKAETDPLLSGYEKGIVTNTGAVAVKTGKFTGRSPKDKYTVKDKTTEDTMWWDGKINKPISTEIWNELKQLVIKELSDKKKLYVVDVYCGANKDTRLKVRFIMEVAWQAHFVKNMFIRPTEEELKAFGEPDFVVLNGSKVTNPKWKEQGLNSEVFVVFNLTERMQIIGGTWYGGEMKKGMFSMMNYYL
;
A
#
# COMPACT_ATOMS: atom_id res chain seq x y z
N MET A 1 5.61 18.96 14.23
CA MET A 1 5.56 17.64 13.57
C MET A 1 4.12 17.19 13.53
N VAL A 2 3.62 16.74 12.38
CA VAL A 2 2.28 16.13 12.26
C VAL A 2 2.34 14.77 12.97
N LYS A 3 1.49 14.56 13.98
CA LYS A 3 1.40 13.27 14.68
C LYS A 3 0.40 12.40 13.94
N ILE A 4 0.86 11.30 13.37
CA ILE A 4 0.00 10.33 12.70
C ILE A 4 -0.42 9.26 13.71
N ASP A 5 -1.73 9.07 13.83
CA ASP A 5 -2.32 7.99 14.62
C ASP A 5 -2.68 6.82 13.69
N LEU A 6 -2.00 5.69 13.86
CA LEU A 6 -2.24 4.47 13.10
C LEU A 6 -3.23 3.53 13.81
N SER A 7 -3.58 3.78 15.07
CA SER A 7 -4.49 2.93 15.85
C SER A 7 -5.88 2.83 15.23
N LYS A 8 -6.32 3.88 14.54
CA LYS A 8 -7.59 3.91 13.79
C LYS A 8 -7.63 2.90 12.62
N TYR A 9 -6.47 2.43 12.15
CA TYR A 9 -6.36 1.35 11.17
C TYR A 9 -6.10 -0.01 11.83
N GLY A 10 -6.11 -0.06 13.17
CA GLY A 10 -5.80 -1.25 13.96
C GLY A 10 -4.31 -1.52 14.15
N ILE A 11 -3.42 -0.66 13.62
CA ILE A 11 -1.98 -0.81 13.73
C ILE A 11 -1.51 -0.23 15.07
N THR A 12 -0.89 -1.07 15.89
CA THR A 12 -0.44 -0.74 17.26
C THR A 12 1.02 -1.15 17.45
N ASN A 13 1.62 -0.74 18.57
CA ASN A 13 2.99 -1.15 18.99
C ASN A 13 4.14 -0.73 18.05
N VAL A 14 3.90 0.21 17.12
CA VAL A 14 4.95 0.76 16.26
C VAL A 14 5.81 1.74 17.06
N GLU A 15 7.11 1.52 17.12
CA GLU A 15 8.05 2.36 17.88
C GLU A 15 8.35 3.68 17.15
N GLU A 16 8.45 3.64 15.83
CA GLU A 16 8.80 4.79 15.01
C GLU A 16 7.94 4.89 13.75
N ILE A 17 7.35 6.06 13.52
CA ILE A 17 6.63 6.39 12.28
C ILE A 17 7.43 7.48 11.54
N ILE A 18 7.93 7.13 10.35
CA ILE A 18 8.60 8.06 9.46
C ILE A 18 7.55 8.63 8.49
N TYR A 19 7.14 9.87 8.75
CA TYR A 19 6.07 10.52 8.00
C TYR A 19 6.62 11.40 6.89
N ASN A 20 6.22 11.13 5.65
CA ASN A 20 6.61 11.84 4.44
C ASN A 20 8.12 12.17 4.35
N PRO A 21 9.01 11.18 4.52
CA PRO A 21 10.44 11.40 4.55
C PRO A 21 10.93 12.13 3.28
N SER A 22 11.99 12.89 3.42
CA SER A 22 12.71 13.51 2.29
C SER A 22 13.32 12.43 1.37
N TYR A 23 13.72 12.83 0.17
CA TYR A 23 14.45 11.92 -0.72
C TYR A 23 15.80 11.49 -0.15
N ASP A 24 16.50 12.38 0.56
CA ASP A 24 17.78 12.06 1.20
C ASP A 24 17.63 11.05 2.33
N GLU A 25 16.58 11.16 3.14
CA GLU A 25 16.24 10.18 4.19
C GLU A 25 15.90 8.81 3.58
N LEU A 26 15.11 8.80 2.50
CA LEU A 26 14.77 7.56 1.81
C LEU A 26 16.00 6.93 1.16
N PHE A 27 16.82 7.71 0.45
CA PHE A 27 18.06 7.23 -0.18
C PHE A 27 18.99 6.59 0.86
N LYS A 28 19.18 7.27 2.01
CA LYS A 28 19.98 6.75 3.11
C LYS A 28 19.40 5.43 3.65
N ALA A 29 18.10 5.37 3.87
CA ALA A 29 17.43 4.17 4.40
C ALA A 29 17.47 2.98 3.42
N GLU A 30 17.34 3.25 2.11
CA GLU A 30 17.38 2.22 1.06
C GLU A 30 18.75 1.61 0.85
N THR A 31 19.81 2.40 1.04
CA THR A 31 21.18 2.00 0.73
C THR A 31 21.97 1.54 1.95
N ASP A 32 21.49 1.81 3.15
CA ASP A 32 22.10 1.38 4.40
C ASP A 32 21.52 0.03 4.86
N PRO A 33 22.33 -1.06 4.92
CA PRO A 33 21.85 -2.38 5.31
C PRO A 33 21.36 -2.43 6.76
N LEU A 34 21.82 -1.52 7.62
CA LEU A 34 21.40 -1.47 9.02
C LEU A 34 20.04 -0.79 9.20
N LEU A 35 19.65 0.08 8.26
CA LEU A 35 18.40 0.85 8.34
C LEU A 35 17.26 0.23 7.54
N SER A 36 17.55 -0.46 6.42
CA SER A 36 16.52 -0.90 5.48
C SER A 36 15.62 -2.02 6.00
N GLY A 37 16.09 -2.88 6.88
CA GLY A 37 15.36 -4.08 7.35
C GLY A 37 15.04 -5.11 6.23
N TYR A 38 15.49 -4.83 5.00
CA TYR A 38 15.37 -5.65 3.79
C TYR A 38 16.74 -5.74 3.12
N GLU A 39 16.80 -6.32 1.92
CA GLU A 39 18.04 -6.25 1.15
C GLU A 39 18.34 -4.80 0.78
N LYS A 40 19.56 -4.38 1.02
CA LYS A 40 19.98 -3.01 0.73
C LYS A 40 19.94 -2.73 -0.77
N GLY A 41 19.50 -1.54 -1.13
CA GLY A 41 19.59 -1.04 -2.49
C GLY A 41 21.04 -0.83 -2.94
N ILE A 42 21.29 -1.01 -4.22
CA ILE A 42 22.60 -0.80 -4.84
C ILE A 42 22.55 0.50 -5.64
N VAL A 43 23.44 1.43 -5.32
CA VAL A 43 23.58 2.67 -6.09
C VAL A 43 24.24 2.36 -7.42
N THR A 44 23.56 2.69 -8.51
CA THR A 44 24.07 2.53 -9.88
C THR A 44 25.06 3.62 -10.25
N ASN A 45 25.78 3.44 -11.36
CA ASN A 45 26.69 4.46 -11.89
C ASN A 45 25.99 5.77 -12.30
N THR A 46 24.67 5.76 -12.50
CA THR A 46 23.85 6.93 -12.77
C THR A 46 23.26 7.59 -11.53
N GLY A 47 23.55 7.07 -10.34
CA GLY A 47 23.02 7.57 -9.06
C GLY A 47 21.62 7.05 -8.71
N ALA A 48 21.01 6.20 -9.54
CA ALA A 48 19.75 5.57 -9.20
C ALA A 48 19.96 4.41 -8.21
N VAL A 49 18.92 4.07 -7.44
CA VAL A 49 18.94 2.93 -6.53
C VAL A 49 18.27 1.73 -7.19
N ALA A 50 19.01 0.68 -7.40
CA ALA A 50 18.50 -0.62 -7.81
C ALA A 50 18.10 -1.44 -6.60
N VAL A 51 16.85 -1.90 -6.53
CA VAL A 51 16.31 -2.66 -5.41
C VAL A 51 15.82 -4.03 -5.86
N LYS A 52 15.95 -5.01 -4.98
CA LYS A 52 15.35 -6.33 -5.20
C LYS A 52 13.91 -6.34 -4.72
N THR A 53 13.01 -6.83 -5.56
CA THR A 53 11.58 -6.95 -5.26
C THR A 53 11.17 -8.40 -4.88
N GLY A 54 12.14 -9.22 -4.45
CA GLY A 54 11.93 -10.60 -4.07
C GLY A 54 11.54 -11.50 -5.24
N LYS A 55 10.63 -12.42 -4.99
CA LYS A 55 10.11 -13.37 -5.99
C LYS A 55 9.36 -12.68 -7.14
N PHE A 56 8.76 -11.52 -6.88
CA PHE A 56 7.91 -10.83 -7.84
C PHE A 56 8.66 -9.66 -8.49
N THR A 57 8.94 -9.79 -9.78
CA THR A 57 9.56 -8.72 -10.60
C THR A 57 8.53 -7.92 -11.40
N GLY A 58 7.26 -8.18 -11.17
CA GLY A 58 6.12 -7.54 -11.78
C GLY A 58 4.86 -7.71 -10.92
N ARG A 59 3.75 -7.14 -11.38
CA ARG A 59 2.45 -7.26 -10.72
C ARG A 59 1.90 -8.69 -10.79
N SER A 60 1.05 -9.02 -9.81
CA SER A 60 0.34 -10.30 -9.72
C SER A 60 -1.16 -10.11 -10.00
N PRO A 61 -1.58 -9.89 -11.26
CA PRO A 61 -2.99 -9.61 -11.58
C PRO A 61 -3.93 -10.77 -11.25
N LYS A 62 -3.40 -11.99 -11.18
CA LYS A 62 -4.17 -13.17 -10.77
C LYS A 62 -4.52 -13.18 -9.27
N ASP A 63 -3.79 -12.43 -8.47
CA ASP A 63 -3.97 -12.31 -7.02
C ASP A 63 -4.70 -11.03 -6.61
N LYS A 64 -5.30 -10.33 -7.58
CA LYS A 64 -6.10 -9.12 -7.36
C LYS A 64 -7.58 -9.49 -7.17
N TYR A 65 -8.17 -8.94 -6.10
CA TYR A 65 -9.57 -9.15 -5.73
C TYR A 65 -10.22 -7.84 -5.29
N THR A 66 -11.55 -7.79 -5.35
CA THR A 66 -12.35 -6.69 -4.81
C THR A 66 -13.45 -7.27 -3.93
N VAL A 67 -13.70 -6.65 -2.79
CA VAL A 67 -14.79 -7.06 -1.90
C VAL A 67 -16.11 -6.86 -2.62
N LYS A 68 -16.91 -7.93 -2.71
CA LYS A 68 -18.28 -7.86 -3.21
C LYS A 68 -19.22 -7.71 -2.01
N ASP A 69 -19.78 -6.54 -1.86
CA ASP A 69 -20.73 -6.19 -0.81
C ASP A 69 -21.93 -5.42 -1.41
N LYS A 70 -22.83 -4.95 -0.57
CA LYS A 70 -24.03 -4.21 -1.01
C LYS A 70 -23.71 -2.95 -1.82
N THR A 71 -22.58 -2.31 -1.58
CA THR A 71 -22.16 -1.10 -2.32
C THR A 71 -21.64 -1.46 -3.71
N THR A 72 -20.89 -2.54 -3.82
CA THR A 72 -20.17 -2.92 -5.04
C THR A 72 -20.94 -3.90 -5.90
N GLU A 73 -21.96 -4.58 -5.35
CA GLU A 73 -22.74 -5.61 -6.03
C GLU A 73 -23.32 -5.13 -7.36
N ASP A 74 -23.93 -3.93 -7.36
CA ASP A 74 -24.60 -3.36 -8.52
C ASP A 74 -23.79 -2.26 -9.23
N THR A 75 -22.70 -1.79 -8.63
CA THR A 75 -21.87 -0.69 -9.16
C THR A 75 -20.63 -1.14 -9.88
N MET A 76 -20.25 -2.40 -9.75
CA MET A 76 -19.10 -2.98 -10.43
C MET A 76 -19.51 -4.01 -11.48
N TRP A 77 -18.74 -4.06 -12.55
CA TRP A 77 -18.82 -5.16 -13.51
C TRP A 77 -18.02 -6.36 -12.99
N TRP A 78 -18.74 -7.45 -12.68
CA TRP A 78 -18.16 -8.67 -12.15
C TRP A 78 -17.98 -9.73 -13.25
N ASP A 79 -16.76 -9.88 -13.76
CA ASP A 79 -16.43 -10.84 -14.83
C ASP A 79 -15.66 -12.09 -14.34
N GLY A 80 -15.27 -12.10 -13.06
CA GLY A 80 -14.49 -13.18 -12.45
C GLY A 80 -13.07 -13.34 -12.97
N LYS A 81 -12.64 -12.49 -13.90
CA LYS A 81 -11.28 -12.51 -14.48
C LYS A 81 -10.48 -11.27 -14.08
N ILE A 82 -11.01 -10.10 -14.34
CA ILE A 82 -10.38 -8.79 -14.01
C ILE A 82 -10.87 -8.33 -12.65
N ASN A 83 -12.19 -8.30 -12.45
CA ASN A 83 -12.84 -7.96 -11.19
C ASN A 83 -13.30 -9.25 -10.49
N LYS A 84 -12.37 -9.90 -9.80
CA LYS A 84 -12.65 -11.12 -9.04
C LYS A 84 -13.24 -10.76 -7.69
N PRO A 85 -14.43 -11.30 -7.35
CA PRO A 85 -15.03 -11.03 -6.06
C PRO A 85 -14.30 -11.75 -4.93
N ILE A 86 -14.32 -11.14 -3.74
CA ILE A 86 -13.95 -11.76 -2.47
C ILE A 86 -15.01 -11.38 -1.42
N SER A 87 -15.27 -12.25 -0.47
CA SER A 87 -16.25 -11.96 0.59
C SER A 87 -15.69 -11.01 1.64
N THR A 88 -16.58 -10.35 2.38
CA THR A 88 -16.20 -9.47 3.51
C THR A 88 -15.49 -10.25 4.63
N GLU A 89 -15.84 -11.52 4.84
CA GLU A 89 -15.20 -12.38 5.84
C GLU A 89 -13.73 -12.62 5.48
N ILE A 90 -13.45 -13.02 4.22
CA ILE A 90 -12.08 -13.24 3.76
C ILE A 90 -11.29 -11.93 3.77
N TRP A 91 -11.92 -10.81 3.36
CA TRP A 91 -11.31 -9.48 3.48
C TRP A 91 -10.86 -9.20 4.91
N ASN A 92 -11.71 -9.42 5.90
CA ASN A 92 -11.40 -9.18 7.30
C ASN A 92 -10.24 -10.06 7.78
N GLU A 93 -10.20 -11.35 7.41
CA GLU A 93 -9.09 -12.24 7.75
C GLU A 93 -7.76 -11.73 7.15
N LEU A 94 -7.74 -11.39 5.87
CA LEU A 94 -6.54 -10.88 5.18
C LEU A 94 -6.09 -9.53 5.74
N LYS A 95 -7.04 -8.64 6.05
CA LYS A 95 -6.77 -7.35 6.67
C LYS A 95 -6.09 -7.52 8.04
N GLN A 96 -6.54 -8.47 8.85
CA GLN A 96 -5.92 -8.75 10.14
C GLN A 96 -4.48 -9.30 9.99
N LEU A 97 -4.19 -10.12 8.98
CA LEU A 97 -2.82 -10.54 8.69
C LEU A 97 -1.90 -9.35 8.41
N VAL A 98 -2.35 -8.41 7.57
CA VAL A 98 -1.57 -7.20 7.24
C VAL A 98 -1.42 -6.28 8.45
N ILE A 99 -2.49 -6.05 9.21
CA ILE A 99 -2.46 -5.23 10.43
C ILE A 99 -1.47 -5.81 11.44
N LYS A 100 -1.52 -7.12 11.66
CA LYS A 100 -0.59 -7.79 12.57
C LYS A 100 0.86 -7.62 12.10
N GLU A 101 1.14 -7.88 10.82
CA GLU A 101 2.48 -7.70 10.24
C GLU A 101 3.01 -6.29 10.46
N LEU A 102 2.19 -5.27 10.15
CA LEU A 102 2.58 -3.87 10.33
C LEU A 102 2.74 -3.48 11.81
N SER A 103 1.92 -4.05 12.69
CA SER A 103 2.02 -3.81 14.14
C SER A 103 3.25 -4.46 14.79
N ASP A 104 3.74 -5.54 14.21
CA ASP A 104 4.95 -6.22 14.70
C ASP A 104 6.25 -5.52 14.24
N LYS A 105 6.15 -4.41 13.49
CA LYS A 105 7.31 -3.65 13.01
C LYS A 105 7.73 -2.56 13.99
N LYS A 106 9.04 -2.40 14.15
CA LYS A 106 9.59 -1.28 14.92
C LYS A 106 9.40 0.05 14.21
N LYS A 107 9.51 0.03 12.89
CA LYS A 107 9.49 1.23 12.05
C LYS A 107 8.54 1.05 10.86
N LEU A 108 7.70 2.06 10.64
CA LEU A 108 6.85 2.15 9.46
C LEU A 108 7.04 3.48 8.73
N TYR A 109 6.92 3.44 7.41
CA TYR A 109 6.85 4.62 6.56
C TYR A 109 5.39 4.94 6.28
N VAL A 110 5.02 6.20 6.47
CA VAL A 110 3.70 6.72 6.13
C VAL A 110 3.88 7.85 5.12
N VAL A 111 3.29 7.69 3.95
CA VAL A 111 3.41 8.66 2.85
C VAL A 111 2.04 9.13 2.44
N ASP A 112 1.76 10.40 2.67
CA ASP A 112 0.56 11.10 2.24
C ASP A 112 0.83 11.81 0.92
N VAL A 113 -0.03 11.57 -0.07
CA VAL A 113 0.08 12.08 -1.43
C VAL A 113 -1.30 12.36 -2.02
N TYR A 114 -1.32 13.00 -3.18
CA TYR A 114 -2.54 13.15 -3.98
C TYR A 114 -2.51 12.24 -5.21
N CYS A 115 -3.68 11.70 -5.54
CA CYS A 115 -3.94 11.00 -6.78
C CYS A 115 -4.96 11.80 -7.61
N GLY A 116 -4.59 12.14 -8.85
CA GLY A 116 -5.36 13.02 -9.73
C GLY A 116 -4.70 14.38 -9.93
N ALA A 117 -4.61 14.85 -11.17
CA ALA A 117 -3.95 16.11 -11.51
C ALA A 117 -4.79 17.35 -11.19
N ASN A 118 -6.09 17.24 -11.35
CA ASN A 118 -7.03 18.35 -11.05
C ASN A 118 -7.19 18.50 -9.55
N LYS A 119 -6.90 19.70 -9.03
CA LYS A 119 -6.97 20.00 -7.58
C LYS A 119 -8.38 19.86 -7.00
N ASP A 120 -9.41 20.06 -7.78
CA ASP A 120 -10.80 20.03 -7.32
C ASP A 120 -11.33 18.58 -7.17
N THR A 121 -10.71 17.62 -7.89
CA THR A 121 -11.18 16.22 -7.93
C THR A 121 -10.12 15.21 -7.46
N ARG A 122 -8.89 15.66 -7.16
CA ARG A 122 -7.83 14.76 -6.65
C ARG A 122 -8.18 14.18 -5.29
N LEU A 123 -7.83 12.92 -5.08
CA LEU A 123 -8.03 12.23 -3.82
C LEU A 123 -6.76 12.23 -2.97
N LYS A 124 -6.94 12.36 -1.66
CA LYS A 124 -5.90 12.19 -0.65
C LYS A 124 -5.68 10.72 -0.39
N VAL A 125 -4.45 10.26 -0.54
CA VAL A 125 -4.10 8.85 -0.33
C VAL A 125 -3.01 8.72 0.71
N ARG A 126 -3.22 7.84 1.68
CA ARG A 126 -2.22 7.47 2.69
C ARG A 126 -1.72 6.08 2.42
N PHE A 127 -0.42 5.96 2.23
CA PHE A 127 0.27 4.68 2.12
C PHE A 127 1.00 4.38 3.42
N ILE A 128 0.82 3.16 3.93
CA ILE A 128 1.49 2.65 5.14
C ILE A 128 2.25 1.40 4.76
N MET A 129 3.57 1.40 4.97
CA MET A 129 4.46 0.33 4.54
C MET A 129 5.71 0.23 5.41
N GLU A 130 6.38 -0.91 5.36
CA GLU A 130 7.56 -1.21 6.15
C GLU A 130 8.89 -0.97 5.40
N VAL A 131 8.85 -0.66 4.10
CA VAL A 131 10.04 -0.63 3.24
C VAL A 131 10.29 0.76 2.68
N ALA A 132 11.51 1.28 2.90
CA ALA A 132 11.90 2.63 2.47
C ALA A 132 11.78 2.84 0.96
N TRP A 133 12.27 1.89 0.14
CA TRP A 133 12.20 2.05 -1.32
C TRP A 133 10.77 1.93 -1.88
N GLN A 134 9.84 1.30 -1.17
CA GLN A 134 8.42 1.37 -1.53
C GLN A 134 7.84 2.76 -1.25
N ALA A 135 8.23 3.39 -0.15
CA ALA A 135 7.88 4.79 0.15
C ALA A 135 8.46 5.75 -0.90
N HIS A 136 9.71 5.52 -1.32
CA HIS A 136 10.34 6.26 -2.41
C HIS A 136 9.58 6.09 -3.73
N PHE A 137 9.22 4.86 -4.09
CA PHE A 137 8.41 4.56 -5.27
C PHE A 137 7.07 5.33 -5.24
N VAL A 138 6.34 5.28 -4.13
CA VAL A 138 5.08 6.03 -3.95
C VAL A 138 5.30 7.53 -4.13
N LYS A 139 6.33 8.08 -3.49
CA LYS A 139 6.66 9.50 -3.58
C LYS A 139 6.98 9.96 -5.00
N ASN A 140 7.54 9.07 -5.84
CA ASN A 140 7.79 9.33 -7.26
C ASN A 140 6.55 9.19 -8.15
N MET A 141 5.60 8.32 -7.76
CA MET A 141 4.47 7.98 -8.63
C MET A 141 3.25 8.88 -8.45
N PHE A 142 3.14 9.59 -7.34
CA PHE A 142 1.98 10.40 -6.98
C PHE A 142 2.34 11.87 -6.82
N ILE A 143 1.32 12.73 -6.76
CA ILE A 143 1.51 14.16 -6.56
C ILE A 143 1.85 14.42 -5.10
N ARG A 144 3.01 15.00 -4.87
CA ARG A 144 3.51 15.34 -3.54
C ARG A 144 2.81 16.60 -3.03
N PRO A 145 2.25 16.55 -1.81
CA PRO A 145 1.77 17.76 -1.14
C PRO A 145 2.91 18.74 -0.84
N THR A 146 2.61 20.02 -0.78
CA THR A 146 3.49 21.02 -0.18
C THR A 146 3.52 20.85 1.35
N GLU A 147 4.42 21.54 2.03
CA GLU A 147 4.47 21.51 3.50
C GLU A 147 3.18 22.03 4.15
N GLU A 148 2.59 23.08 3.56
CA GLU A 148 1.30 23.64 4.00
C GLU A 148 0.17 22.65 3.79
N GLU A 149 0.14 22.00 2.63
CA GLU A 149 -0.86 20.95 2.32
C GLU A 149 -0.71 19.74 3.25
N LEU A 150 0.53 19.36 3.63
CA LEU A 150 0.76 18.29 4.61
C LEU A 150 0.24 18.65 6.02
N LYS A 151 0.44 19.90 6.46
CA LYS A 151 -0.10 20.39 7.74
C LYS A 151 -1.61 20.36 7.77
N ALA A 152 -2.25 20.59 6.63
CA ALA A 152 -3.70 20.61 6.44
C ALA A 152 -4.27 19.30 5.87
N PHE A 153 -3.47 18.25 5.73
CA PHE A 153 -3.87 17.04 5.01
C PHE A 153 -5.09 16.37 5.63
N GLY A 154 -5.10 16.24 6.95
CA GLY A 154 -6.23 15.65 7.68
C GLY A 154 -6.42 14.15 7.37
N GLU A 155 -7.68 13.73 7.26
CA GLU A 155 -7.99 12.35 6.92
C GLU A 155 -7.81 12.10 5.41
N PRO A 156 -7.20 10.97 5.04
CA PRO A 156 -7.11 10.56 3.64
C PRO A 156 -8.48 10.10 3.12
N ASP A 157 -8.70 10.28 1.83
CA ASP A 157 -9.86 9.70 1.14
C ASP A 157 -9.69 8.21 0.92
N PHE A 158 -8.44 7.75 0.86
CA PHE A 158 -8.10 6.35 0.63
C PHE A 158 -6.83 5.93 1.35
N VAL A 159 -6.81 4.69 1.86
CA VAL A 159 -5.67 4.11 2.61
C VAL A 159 -5.16 2.85 1.96
N VAL A 160 -3.84 2.71 1.89
CA VAL A 160 -3.16 1.50 1.42
C VAL A 160 -2.29 0.93 2.54
N LEU A 161 -2.57 -0.30 2.94
CA LEU A 161 -1.75 -1.06 3.88
C LEU A 161 -0.93 -2.09 3.11
N ASN A 162 0.40 -2.01 3.18
CA ASN A 162 1.30 -2.91 2.48
C ASN A 162 2.14 -3.73 3.45
N GLY A 163 1.73 -4.98 3.68
CA GLY A 163 2.48 -5.99 4.45
C GLY A 163 3.27 -6.89 3.52
N SER A 164 4.44 -6.43 3.07
CA SER A 164 5.21 -7.07 1.98
C SER A 164 5.61 -8.52 2.26
N LYS A 165 5.76 -8.92 3.52
CA LYS A 165 6.19 -10.27 3.92
C LYS A 165 5.06 -11.18 4.34
N VAL A 166 3.87 -10.66 4.58
CA VAL A 166 2.75 -11.47 5.03
C VAL A 166 2.14 -12.26 3.89
N THR A 167 1.91 -13.54 4.10
CA THR A 167 1.22 -14.42 3.15
C THR A 167 -0.03 -15.02 3.78
N ASN A 168 -0.97 -15.43 2.93
CA ASN A 168 -2.21 -16.07 3.37
C ASN A 168 -2.07 -17.59 3.39
N PRO A 169 -2.00 -18.22 4.56
CA PRO A 169 -1.88 -19.69 4.64
C PRO A 169 -3.13 -20.44 4.18
N LYS A 170 -4.31 -19.79 4.22
CA LYS A 170 -5.61 -20.38 3.89
C LYS A 170 -6.04 -20.17 2.44
N TRP A 171 -5.15 -19.68 1.57
CA TRP A 171 -5.52 -19.28 0.21
C TRP A 171 -6.24 -20.37 -0.59
N LYS A 172 -5.86 -21.64 -0.43
CA LYS A 172 -6.51 -22.78 -1.11
C LYS A 172 -7.95 -22.99 -0.63
N GLU A 173 -8.14 -22.97 0.69
CA GLU A 173 -9.46 -23.16 1.33
C GLU A 173 -10.41 -22.02 0.95
N GLN A 174 -9.87 -20.81 0.78
CA GLN A 174 -10.61 -19.61 0.39
C GLN A 174 -10.79 -19.47 -1.14
N GLY A 175 -10.29 -20.44 -1.93
CA GLY A 175 -10.39 -20.41 -3.39
C GLY A 175 -9.57 -19.30 -4.07
N LEU A 176 -8.54 -18.80 -3.41
CA LEU A 176 -7.66 -17.77 -3.97
C LEU A 176 -6.59 -18.39 -4.87
N ASN A 177 -5.98 -17.58 -5.74
CA ASN A 177 -5.01 -18.06 -6.74
C ASN A 177 -3.66 -18.45 -6.11
N SER A 178 -3.23 -17.74 -5.09
CA SER A 178 -1.99 -18.03 -4.36
C SER A 178 -2.01 -17.44 -2.94
N GLU A 179 -0.93 -17.63 -2.21
CA GLU A 179 -0.71 -17.08 -0.88
C GLU A 179 -0.55 -15.54 -0.86
N VAL A 180 -0.29 -14.95 -2.05
CA VAL A 180 -0.17 -13.50 -2.24
C VAL A 180 -1.54 -12.91 -2.52
N PHE A 181 -1.79 -11.70 -2.06
CA PHE A 181 -3.06 -11.05 -2.27
C PHE A 181 -2.95 -9.54 -2.41
N VAL A 182 -3.77 -8.99 -3.30
CA VAL A 182 -3.99 -7.55 -3.50
C VAL A 182 -5.49 -7.34 -3.49
N VAL A 183 -6.03 -6.81 -2.42
CA VAL A 183 -7.48 -6.72 -2.21
C VAL A 183 -7.93 -5.29 -2.02
N PHE A 184 -9.04 -4.95 -2.65
CA PHE A 184 -9.72 -3.67 -2.53
C PHE A 184 -11.03 -3.84 -1.77
N ASN A 185 -11.23 -3.01 -0.76
CA ASN A 185 -12.54 -2.75 -0.18
C ASN A 185 -12.94 -1.31 -0.53
N LEU A 186 -13.86 -1.19 -1.49
CA LEU A 186 -14.29 0.12 -1.99
C LEU A 186 -15.18 0.83 -0.97
N THR A 187 -15.97 0.09 -0.20
CA THR A 187 -16.80 0.64 0.88
C THR A 187 -15.97 1.21 2.01
N GLU A 188 -14.91 0.50 2.42
CA GLU A 188 -13.95 0.99 3.43
C GLU A 188 -12.91 1.97 2.85
N ARG A 189 -12.89 2.18 1.55
CA ARG A 189 -11.89 3.00 0.84
C ARG A 189 -10.45 2.58 1.18
N MET A 190 -10.20 1.26 1.14
CA MET A 190 -8.92 0.69 1.55
C MET A 190 -8.43 -0.36 0.56
N GLN A 191 -7.10 -0.40 0.36
CA GLN A 191 -6.38 -1.49 -0.29
C GLN A 191 -5.46 -2.15 0.71
N ILE A 192 -5.41 -3.49 0.68
CA ILE A 192 -4.38 -4.26 1.39
C ILE A 192 -3.55 -5.05 0.39
N ILE A 193 -2.26 -5.16 0.67
CA ILE A 193 -1.29 -5.91 -0.14
C ILE A 193 -0.53 -6.83 0.80
N GLY A 194 -0.43 -8.12 0.46
CA GLY A 194 0.34 -9.10 1.20
C GLY A 194 1.21 -9.95 0.28
N GLY A 195 2.43 -10.27 0.73
CA GLY A 195 3.34 -11.24 0.11
C GLY A 195 4.06 -10.81 -1.15
N THR A 196 3.97 -9.55 -1.56
CA THR A 196 4.74 -9.01 -2.69
C THR A 196 5.47 -7.73 -2.32
N TRP A 197 6.71 -7.61 -2.78
CA TRP A 197 7.53 -6.41 -2.58
C TRP A 197 7.44 -5.45 -3.76
N TYR A 198 6.77 -5.85 -4.82
CA TYR A 198 6.68 -5.06 -6.05
C TYR A 198 5.79 -3.83 -5.88
N GLY A 199 6.39 -2.64 -5.93
CA GLY A 199 5.72 -1.36 -5.70
C GLY A 199 4.59 -1.02 -6.68
N GLY A 200 4.61 -1.61 -7.87
CA GLY A 200 3.60 -1.40 -8.90
C GLY A 200 2.18 -1.80 -8.51
N GLU A 201 1.99 -2.64 -7.49
CA GLU A 201 0.66 -2.97 -6.96
C GLU A 201 -0.01 -1.74 -6.33
N MET A 202 0.73 -0.92 -5.58
CA MET A 202 0.23 0.33 -4.99
C MET A 202 -0.19 1.33 -6.07
N LYS A 203 0.65 1.52 -7.10
CA LYS A 203 0.34 2.43 -8.22
C LYS A 203 -0.92 2.00 -8.97
N LYS A 204 -0.98 0.73 -9.37
CA LYS A 204 -2.11 0.22 -10.15
C LYS A 204 -3.37 0.06 -9.30
N GLY A 205 -3.22 -0.09 -8.00
CA GLY A 205 -4.32 -0.04 -7.06
C GLY A 205 -5.04 1.30 -7.14
N MET A 206 -4.30 2.40 -7.06
CA MET A 206 -4.89 3.73 -7.15
C MET A 206 -5.50 4.00 -8.53
N PHE A 207 -4.91 3.50 -9.59
CA PHE A 207 -5.53 3.55 -10.91
C PHE A 207 -6.93 2.88 -10.92
N SER A 208 -7.06 1.71 -10.30
CA SER A 208 -8.35 1.02 -10.17
C SER A 208 -9.34 1.81 -9.32
N MET A 209 -8.88 2.42 -8.23
CA MET A 209 -9.71 3.23 -7.34
C MET A 209 -10.24 4.48 -8.03
N MET A 210 -9.37 5.23 -8.71
CA MET A 210 -9.76 6.43 -9.44
C MET A 210 -10.79 6.12 -10.53
N ASN A 211 -10.65 5.00 -11.23
CA ASN A 211 -11.64 4.57 -12.23
C ASN A 211 -13.01 4.23 -11.63
N TYR A 212 -13.06 3.86 -10.36
CA TYR A 212 -14.32 3.55 -9.70
C TYR A 212 -15.01 4.81 -9.15
N TYR A 213 -14.23 5.77 -8.60
CA TYR A 213 -14.80 6.93 -7.91
C TYR A 213 -14.96 8.18 -8.79
N LEU A 214 -14.34 8.24 -9.96
CA LEU A 214 -14.46 9.33 -10.93
C LEU A 214 -15.12 8.91 -12.24
#